data_b560db7106b2697e757ea82910e65629
#
_entry.id   b560db7106b2697e757ea82910e65629
#
_cell.length_a   1.000
_cell.length_b   1.000
_cell.length_c   1.000
_cell.angle_alpha   90.00
_cell.angle_beta   90.00
_cell.angle_gamma   90.00
#
_symmetry.space_group_name_H-M   'P 1'
#
loop_
_entity.id
_entity.type
_entity.pdbx_description
1 polymer ?
#
loop_
_entity_poly.entity_id
_entity_poly.type
_entity_poly.pdbx_seq_one_letter_code
_entity_poly.pdbx_strand_id
1 'polypeptide(L)'
;ARYRNDTTEELEERVKRTAADAMVMGVGRINGELVGKDNARCIAMSYDYSVLAGTQGNKNHQKQDRMFGIAERYKLPVVLYTEGGGGRTYGGPRSDSGPNVSSVGGLNVRTWRELGKLSGLVPIVGVNSGYCFAGNVVLLGACDVIIATKDSSLGIGGPAMIEGGGLGAYAPSEVGPVEIQEPNGVIDILVEDEAEATAVAKQYLSYF
;
A
#
# COMPACT_ATOMS: atom_id res chain seq x y z
N ALA A 1 -1.74 -3.50 25.89
CA ALA A 1 -2.54 -2.90 26.95
C ALA A 1 -3.98 -2.53 26.51
N ARG A 2 -4.26 -2.36 25.21
CA ARG A 2 -5.59 -1.98 24.68
C ARG A 2 -6.65 -3.09 24.70
N TYR A 3 -6.25 -4.34 24.82
CA TYR A 3 -7.15 -5.52 24.74
C TYR A 3 -7.46 -6.12 26.11
N ARG A 4 -7.15 -5.40 27.18
CA ARG A 4 -7.25 -5.93 28.56
C ARG A 4 -8.68 -6.17 29.05
N ASN A 5 -9.67 -5.58 28.37
CA ASN A 5 -11.09 -5.63 28.75
C ASN A 5 -12.00 -6.27 27.68
N ASP A 6 -11.44 -6.73 26.55
CA ASP A 6 -12.25 -7.39 25.54
C ASP A 6 -12.57 -8.82 26.00
N THR A 7 -13.79 -9.27 25.80
CA THR A 7 -14.14 -10.68 25.90
C THR A 7 -13.44 -11.49 24.82
N THR A 8 -13.31 -12.80 24.99
CA THR A 8 -12.72 -13.68 23.99
C THR A 8 -13.45 -13.57 22.63
N GLU A 9 -14.79 -13.48 22.68
CA GLU A 9 -15.64 -13.36 21.50
C GLU A 9 -15.42 -12.02 20.76
N GLU A 10 -15.36 -10.91 21.48
CA GLU A 10 -15.06 -9.59 20.90
C GLU A 10 -13.66 -9.55 20.26
N LEU A 11 -12.70 -10.23 20.87
CA LEU A 11 -11.34 -10.34 20.33
C LEU A 11 -11.31 -11.16 19.05
N GLU A 12 -12.01 -12.31 19.01
CA GLU A 12 -12.10 -13.16 17.82
C GLU A 12 -12.80 -12.44 16.66
N GLU A 13 -13.90 -11.74 16.93
CA GLU A 13 -14.60 -10.95 15.92
C GLU A 13 -13.71 -9.84 15.37
N ARG A 14 -12.98 -9.14 16.23
CA ARG A 14 -12.03 -8.11 15.83
C ARG A 14 -10.90 -8.68 14.97
N VAL A 15 -10.33 -9.82 15.34
CA VAL A 15 -9.29 -10.49 14.55
C VAL A 15 -9.79 -10.85 13.16
N LYS A 16 -11.02 -11.37 13.05
CA LYS A 16 -11.65 -11.68 11.75
C LYS A 16 -11.83 -10.43 10.90
N ARG A 17 -12.34 -9.33 11.49
CA ARG A 17 -12.61 -8.08 10.81
C ARG A 17 -11.35 -7.33 10.37
N THR A 18 -10.22 -7.55 11.06
CA THR A 18 -8.94 -6.87 10.78
C THR A 18 -7.85 -7.86 10.38
N ALA A 19 -8.21 -8.87 9.61
CA ALA A 19 -7.30 -9.92 9.20
C ALA A 19 -5.99 -9.33 8.64
N ALA A 20 -4.86 -9.81 9.12
CA ALA A 20 -3.52 -9.34 8.77
C ALA A 20 -3.30 -7.81 8.82
N ASP A 21 -4.26 -7.04 9.37
CA ASP A 21 -4.34 -5.57 9.32
C ASP A 21 -4.25 -5.03 7.88
N ALA A 22 -4.98 -5.70 6.96
CA ALA A 22 -5.04 -5.40 5.52
C ALA A 22 -3.68 -5.44 4.80
N MET A 23 -2.69 -6.20 5.29
CA MET A 23 -1.39 -6.30 4.64
C MET A 23 -0.88 -7.74 4.62
N VAL A 24 -0.76 -8.30 3.42
CA VAL A 24 -0.12 -9.59 3.15
C VAL A 24 1.27 -9.33 2.59
N MET A 25 2.28 -10.07 3.05
CA MET A 25 3.65 -9.86 2.60
C MET A 25 4.55 -11.05 2.83
N GLY A 26 5.62 -11.09 2.06
CA GLY A 26 6.62 -12.13 2.18
C GLY A 26 7.87 -11.88 1.35
N VAL A 27 8.83 -12.78 1.51
CA VAL A 27 9.99 -12.89 0.63
C VAL A 27 9.76 -14.09 -0.28
N GLY A 28 9.76 -13.86 -1.57
CA GLY A 28 9.60 -14.89 -2.59
C GLY A 28 10.81 -14.95 -3.52
N ARG A 29 10.66 -15.71 -4.61
CA ARG A 29 11.62 -15.77 -5.71
C ARG A 29 10.92 -15.44 -7.01
N ILE A 30 11.54 -14.58 -7.81
CA ILE A 30 11.09 -14.23 -9.15
C ILE A 30 12.27 -14.32 -10.12
N ASN A 31 12.00 -14.61 -11.37
CA ASN A 31 13.01 -14.66 -12.44
C ASN A 31 14.22 -15.57 -12.16
N GLY A 32 14.02 -16.62 -11.36
CA GLY A 32 15.13 -17.51 -10.96
C GLY A 32 15.82 -18.22 -12.12
N GLU A 33 15.13 -18.38 -13.25
CA GLU A 33 15.68 -18.91 -14.48
C GLU A 33 16.67 -17.94 -15.14
N LEU A 34 16.47 -16.62 -14.94
CA LEU A 34 17.29 -15.56 -15.53
C LEU A 34 18.48 -15.20 -14.64
N VAL A 35 18.25 -15.01 -13.34
CA VAL A 35 19.26 -14.45 -12.42
C VAL A 35 19.87 -15.51 -11.49
N GLY A 36 19.42 -16.76 -11.57
CA GLY A 36 19.77 -17.83 -10.65
C GLY A 36 18.99 -17.77 -9.34
N LYS A 37 18.78 -18.94 -8.72
CA LYS A 37 17.91 -19.07 -7.54
C LYS A 37 18.34 -18.25 -6.33
N ASP A 38 19.62 -18.02 -6.16
CA ASP A 38 20.16 -17.30 -4.98
C ASP A 38 19.96 -15.78 -5.12
N ASN A 39 19.97 -15.27 -6.35
CA ASN A 39 19.74 -13.85 -6.66
C ASN A 39 18.27 -13.50 -6.90
N ALA A 40 17.40 -14.50 -6.99
CA ALA A 40 16.00 -14.33 -7.36
C ALA A 40 15.10 -13.80 -6.23
N ARG A 41 15.63 -13.52 -5.04
CA ARG A 41 14.82 -13.09 -3.89
C ARG A 41 14.25 -11.71 -4.10
N CYS A 42 12.95 -11.58 -3.80
CA CYS A 42 12.20 -10.34 -3.90
C CYS A 42 11.23 -10.24 -2.71
N ILE A 43 10.99 -9.04 -2.24
CA ILE A 43 9.91 -8.76 -1.29
C ILE A 43 8.65 -8.44 -2.08
N ALA A 44 7.56 -9.13 -1.75
CA ALA A 44 6.22 -8.78 -2.23
C ALA A 44 5.36 -8.37 -1.05
N MET A 45 4.66 -7.25 -1.20
CA MET A 45 3.70 -6.74 -0.23
C MET A 45 2.43 -6.33 -0.96
N SER A 46 1.27 -6.72 -0.42
CA SER A 46 -0.03 -6.39 -0.99
C SER A 46 -0.98 -5.92 0.09
N TYR A 47 -1.62 -4.80 -0.16
CA TYR A 47 -2.81 -4.44 0.60
C TYR A 47 -3.96 -5.39 0.23
N ASP A 48 -4.74 -5.75 1.23
CA ASP A 48 -5.98 -6.51 1.07
C ASP A 48 -7.17 -5.54 1.16
N TYR A 49 -7.71 -5.17 0.00
CA TYR A 49 -8.82 -4.23 -0.08
C TYR A 49 -10.09 -4.75 0.60
N SER A 50 -10.27 -6.07 0.68
CA SER A 50 -11.42 -6.68 1.36
C SER A 50 -11.41 -6.44 2.87
N VAL A 51 -10.24 -6.11 3.43
CA VAL A 51 -10.07 -5.79 4.85
C VAL A 51 -10.02 -4.28 5.04
N LEU A 52 -11.15 -3.71 5.48
CA LEU A 52 -11.27 -2.27 5.77
C LEU A 52 -10.80 -1.37 4.61
N ALA A 53 -11.14 -1.76 3.37
CA ALA A 53 -10.76 -1.07 2.13
C ALA A 53 -9.25 -0.82 2.01
N GLY A 54 -8.42 -1.78 2.41
CA GLY A 54 -6.97 -1.66 2.31
C GLY A 54 -6.37 -0.51 3.13
N THR A 55 -7.09 0.02 4.12
CA THR A 55 -6.61 1.19 4.89
C THR A 55 -5.47 0.86 5.83
N GLN A 56 -4.60 1.84 6.02
CA GLN A 56 -3.38 1.71 6.81
C GLN A 56 -3.66 1.81 8.31
N GLY A 57 -3.33 0.76 9.04
CA GLY A 57 -3.38 0.68 10.50
C GLY A 57 -1.98 0.57 11.12
N ASN A 58 -1.90 0.63 12.44
CA ASN A 58 -0.62 0.57 13.16
C ASN A 58 0.16 -0.74 12.91
N LYS A 59 -0.53 -1.87 12.84
CA LYS A 59 0.12 -3.16 12.56
C LYS A 59 0.55 -3.28 11.11
N ASN A 60 -0.24 -2.73 10.20
CA ASN A 60 0.12 -2.59 8.80
C ASN A 60 1.46 -1.85 8.66
N HIS A 61 1.60 -0.66 9.25
CA HIS A 61 2.86 0.10 9.25
C HIS A 61 4.03 -0.66 9.88
N GLN A 62 3.84 -1.31 11.04
CA GLN A 62 4.90 -2.12 11.67
C GLN A 62 5.39 -3.26 10.78
N LYS A 63 4.49 -3.86 10.01
CA LYS A 63 4.80 -4.91 9.06
C LYS A 63 5.61 -4.36 7.88
N GLN A 64 5.19 -3.23 7.31
CA GLN A 64 5.94 -2.54 6.24
C GLN A 64 7.34 -2.13 6.70
N ASP A 65 7.45 -1.49 7.87
CA ASP A 65 8.74 -1.08 8.45
C ASP A 65 9.72 -2.25 8.54
N ARG A 66 9.22 -3.43 8.96
CA ARG A 66 10.01 -4.64 9.02
C ARG A 66 10.49 -5.09 7.64
N MET A 67 9.60 -5.09 6.64
CA MET A 67 9.95 -5.55 5.29
C MET A 67 10.90 -4.59 4.59
N PHE A 68 10.71 -3.28 4.76
CA PHE A 68 11.66 -2.28 4.23
C PHE A 68 13.04 -2.41 4.89
N GLY A 69 13.10 -2.67 6.20
CA GLY A 69 14.37 -2.96 6.86
C GLY A 69 15.06 -4.24 6.37
N ILE A 70 14.29 -5.26 5.97
CA ILE A 70 14.82 -6.48 5.32
C ILE A 70 15.33 -6.14 3.92
N ALA A 71 14.57 -5.35 3.13
CA ALA A 71 14.99 -4.88 1.81
C ALA A 71 16.32 -4.11 1.88
N GLU A 72 16.43 -3.15 2.80
CA GLU A 72 17.65 -2.37 3.04
C GLU A 72 18.85 -3.25 3.38
N ARG A 73 18.65 -4.18 4.33
CA ARG A 73 19.73 -5.05 4.83
C ARG A 73 20.25 -6.05 3.80
N TYR A 74 19.34 -6.66 3.06
CA TYR A 74 19.66 -7.76 2.14
C TYR A 74 19.66 -7.34 0.67
N LYS A 75 19.47 -6.06 0.39
CA LYS A 75 19.42 -5.50 -0.97
C LYS A 75 18.41 -6.23 -1.85
N LEU A 76 17.20 -6.42 -1.33
CA LEU A 76 16.16 -7.12 -2.05
C LEU A 76 15.25 -6.10 -2.77
N PRO A 77 14.93 -6.32 -4.04
CA PRO A 77 13.90 -5.55 -4.73
C PRO A 77 12.54 -5.70 -4.03
N VAL A 78 11.69 -4.71 -4.21
CA VAL A 78 10.36 -4.66 -3.61
C VAL A 78 9.29 -4.52 -4.69
N VAL A 79 8.25 -5.34 -4.61
CA VAL A 79 6.99 -5.14 -5.34
C VAL A 79 5.91 -4.83 -4.33
N LEU A 80 5.22 -3.71 -4.52
CA LEU A 80 4.19 -3.21 -3.62
C LEU A 80 2.88 -3.02 -4.38
N TYR A 81 1.86 -3.82 -4.03
CA TYR A 81 0.48 -3.69 -4.50
C TYR A 81 -0.25 -2.75 -3.57
N THR A 82 -0.75 -1.61 -4.08
CA THR A 82 -1.09 -0.44 -3.26
C THR A 82 -2.56 -0.13 -3.12
N GLU A 83 -3.46 -0.93 -3.68
CA GLU A 83 -4.90 -0.67 -3.59
C GLU A 83 -5.35 -0.40 -2.15
N GLY A 84 -5.95 0.76 -1.90
CA GLY A 84 -6.42 1.09 -0.55
C GLY A 84 -6.77 2.55 -0.31
N GLY A 85 -7.52 2.77 0.76
CA GLY A 85 -8.14 4.05 1.13
C GLY A 85 -7.26 5.01 1.95
N GLY A 86 -5.97 4.72 2.13
CA GLY A 86 -5.09 5.58 2.91
C GLY A 86 -5.09 5.29 4.41
N GLY A 87 -4.73 6.28 5.20
CA GLY A 87 -4.70 6.15 6.65
C GLY A 87 -6.09 5.82 7.21
N ARG A 88 -6.14 4.77 8.03
CA ARG A 88 -7.40 4.37 8.66
C ARG A 88 -7.89 5.46 9.58
N THR A 89 -9.08 6.00 9.30
CA THR A 89 -9.75 6.92 10.20
C THR A 89 -10.33 6.16 11.39
N TYR A 90 -9.86 6.47 12.57
CA TYR A 90 -10.45 5.98 13.81
C TYR A 90 -11.62 6.92 14.18
N GLY A 91 -12.69 6.90 13.40
CA GLY A 91 -13.80 7.82 13.52
C GLY A 91 -15.14 7.11 13.54
N GLY A 92 -15.60 6.79 14.70
CA GLY A 92 -16.99 6.65 15.09
C GLY A 92 -17.17 7.40 16.41
N PRO A 93 -18.39 7.54 16.95
CA PRO A 93 -18.69 8.40 18.12
C PRO A 93 -17.93 8.05 19.40
N ARG A 94 -17.08 7.06 19.39
CA ARG A 94 -15.97 6.77 20.32
C ARG A 94 -14.98 5.89 19.58
N SER A 95 -13.97 6.52 18.99
CA SER A 95 -12.85 5.73 18.50
C SER A 95 -12.21 5.02 19.69
N ASP A 96 -12.00 3.72 19.60
CA ASP A 96 -11.15 2.94 20.51
C ASP A 96 -9.67 3.39 20.49
N SER A 97 -9.35 4.43 19.77
CA SER A 97 -8.13 5.19 19.88
C SER A 97 -8.23 6.05 21.12
N GLY A 98 -7.82 5.49 22.27
CA GLY A 98 -7.67 6.26 23.49
C GLY A 98 -6.82 7.52 23.28
N PRO A 99 -6.80 8.44 24.25
CA PRO A 99 -6.27 9.82 24.17
C PRO A 99 -4.77 9.93 23.83
N ASN A 100 -4.10 8.86 23.51
CA ASN A 100 -2.67 8.80 23.18
C ASN A 100 -2.36 8.47 21.72
N VAL A 101 -3.27 8.72 20.77
CA VAL A 101 -2.90 8.72 19.37
C VAL A 101 -2.28 10.07 19.07
N SER A 102 -1.03 10.23 19.43
CA SER A 102 -0.19 11.38 19.08
C SER A 102 0.20 11.42 17.62
N SER A 103 -0.41 10.60 16.76
CA SER A 103 -0.18 10.63 15.34
C SER A 103 -1.24 11.51 14.67
N VAL A 104 -0.86 12.69 14.29
CA VAL A 104 -1.66 13.55 13.40
C VAL A 104 -1.88 12.79 12.10
N GLY A 105 -3.06 12.18 11.93
CA GLY A 105 -3.46 11.47 10.72
C GLY A 105 -2.53 10.30 10.32
N GLY A 106 -1.83 9.66 11.25
CA GLY A 106 -0.92 8.56 10.93
C GLY A 106 0.41 9.00 10.31
N LEU A 107 0.72 10.28 10.27
CA LEU A 107 1.94 10.80 9.64
C LEU A 107 3.20 10.59 10.51
N ASN A 108 3.05 10.35 11.81
CA ASN A 108 4.18 10.04 12.70
C ASN A 108 4.49 8.53 12.70
N VAL A 109 4.76 7.98 11.53
CA VAL A 109 5.17 6.57 11.35
C VAL A 109 6.52 6.52 10.65
N ARG A 110 7.27 5.46 10.93
CA ARG A 110 8.62 5.27 10.35
C ARG A 110 8.57 4.87 8.88
N THR A 111 7.45 4.36 8.42
CA THR A 111 7.27 3.75 7.10
C THR A 111 7.77 4.64 5.96
N TRP A 112 7.43 5.94 5.98
CA TRP A 112 7.88 6.90 4.95
C TRP A 112 9.40 7.04 4.91
N ARG A 113 10.03 7.10 6.06
CA ARG A 113 11.49 7.17 6.17
C ARG A 113 12.15 5.86 5.73
N GLU A 114 11.61 4.72 6.15
CA GLU A 114 12.18 3.42 5.80
C GLU A 114 12.04 3.15 4.29
N LEU A 115 10.92 3.53 3.68
CA LEU A 115 10.76 3.48 2.22
C LEU A 115 11.74 4.42 1.51
N GLY A 116 11.87 5.68 1.97
CA GLY A 116 12.78 6.66 1.39
C GLY A 116 14.26 6.22 1.40
N LYS A 117 14.68 5.40 2.35
CA LYS A 117 16.04 4.83 2.38
C LYS A 117 16.30 3.81 1.27
N LEU A 118 15.26 3.23 0.70
CA LEU A 118 15.37 2.26 -0.37
C LEU A 118 15.57 2.90 -1.74
N SER A 119 15.21 4.20 -1.87
CA SER A 119 15.36 4.94 -3.12
C SER A 119 16.81 4.95 -3.61
N GLY A 120 17.03 4.49 -4.82
CA GLY A 120 18.36 4.32 -5.41
C GLY A 120 19.21 3.18 -4.81
N LEU A 121 18.67 2.41 -3.86
CA LEU A 121 19.37 1.30 -3.23
C LEU A 121 18.93 -0.07 -3.77
N VAL A 122 17.64 -0.23 -4.02
CA VAL A 122 17.01 -1.41 -4.60
C VAL A 122 15.86 -0.97 -5.50
N PRO A 123 15.51 -1.72 -6.55
CA PRO A 123 14.33 -1.43 -7.36
C PRO A 123 13.05 -1.57 -6.53
N ILE A 124 12.15 -0.57 -6.64
CA ILE A 124 10.85 -0.56 -5.99
C ILE A 124 9.77 -0.44 -7.09
N VAL A 125 8.99 -1.48 -7.27
CA VAL A 125 7.90 -1.53 -8.24
C VAL A 125 6.57 -1.33 -7.53
N GLY A 126 5.84 -0.29 -7.89
CA GLY A 126 4.47 -0.06 -7.45
C GLY A 126 3.48 -0.64 -8.45
N VAL A 127 2.53 -1.42 -7.96
CA VAL A 127 1.42 -1.96 -8.76
C VAL A 127 0.12 -1.49 -8.14
N ASN A 128 -0.77 -0.93 -8.94
CA ASN A 128 -2.11 -0.60 -8.50
C ASN A 128 -3.17 -1.20 -9.43
N SER A 129 -4.20 -1.77 -8.82
CA SER A 129 -5.43 -2.20 -9.46
C SER A 129 -6.57 -1.68 -8.59
N GLY A 130 -7.50 -0.87 -9.16
CA GLY A 130 -8.57 -0.23 -8.41
C GLY A 130 -8.18 1.08 -7.72
N TYR A 131 -8.70 1.32 -6.52
CA TYR A 131 -8.61 2.62 -5.84
C TYR A 131 -7.37 2.74 -4.95
N CYS A 132 -6.60 3.80 -5.15
CA CYS A 132 -5.40 4.08 -4.35
C CYS A 132 -5.41 5.54 -3.88
N PHE A 133 -5.69 5.76 -2.60
CA PHE A 133 -5.84 7.10 -2.05
C PHE A 133 -4.94 7.36 -0.85
N ALA A 134 -4.66 8.63 -0.61
CA ALA A 134 -3.96 9.15 0.55
C ALA A 134 -2.65 8.40 0.84
N GLY A 135 -2.48 7.79 2.02
CA GLY A 135 -1.26 7.11 2.40
C GLY A 135 -0.84 5.97 1.46
N ASN A 136 -1.79 5.29 0.81
CA ASN A 136 -1.49 4.24 -0.15
C ASN A 136 -0.85 4.82 -1.41
N VAL A 137 -1.40 5.93 -1.95
CA VAL A 137 -0.82 6.57 -3.13
C VAL A 137 0.51 7.27 -2.83
N VAL A 138 0.76 7.67 -1.58
CA VAL A 138 2.10 8.18 -1.18
C VAL A 138 3.15 7.07 -1.29
N LEU A 139 2.82 5.85 -0.89
CA LEU A 139 3.70 4.70 -1.06
C LEU A 139 3.93 4.39 -2.54
N LEU A 140 2.86 4.40 -3.33
CA LEU A 140 2.92 4.18 -4.78
C LEU A 140 3.81 5.20 -5.48
N GLY A 141 3.59 6.50 -5.18
CA GLY A 141 4.36 7.60 -5.76
C GLY A 141 5.83 7.66 -5.34
N ALA A 142 6.23 6.86 -4.35
CA ALA A 142 7.63 6.70 -3.95
C ALA A 142 8.32 5.49 -4.59
N CYS A 143 7.63 4.75 -5.46
CA CYS A 143 8.20 3.65 -6.23
C CYS A 143 8.98 4.18 -7.46
N ASP A 144 9.92 3.37 -7.96
CA ASP A 144 10.73 3.73 -9.13
C ASP A 144 9.96 3.58 -10.44
N VAL A 145 8.93 2.75 -10.46
CA VAL A 145 8.00 2.57 -11.58
C VAL A 145 6.59 2.31 -11.03
N ILE A 146 5.61 2.91 -11.66
CA ILE A 146 4.19 2.75 -11.34
C ILE A 146 3.49 2.02 -12.48
N ILE A 147 3.01 0.82 -12.18
CA ILE A 147 2.21 -0.01 -13.09
C ILE A 147 0.76 0.05 -12.59
N ALA A 148 -0.17 0.43 -13.43
CA ALA A 148 -1.58 0.53 -13.06
C ALA A 148 -2.48 -0.19 -14.05
N THR A 149 -3.56 -0.79 -13.57
CA THR A 149 -4.62 -1.36 -14.41
C THR A 149 -5.59 -0.27 -14.86
N LYS A 150 -6.33 -0.53 -15.93
CA LYS A 150 -7.26 0.42 -16.55
C LYS A 150 -8.40 0.91 -15.64
N ASP A 151 -8.71 0.15 -14.60
CA ASP A 151 -9.73 0.49 -13.60
C ASP A 151 -9.16 1.25 -12.40
N SER A 152 -7.90 1.66 -12.44
CA SER A 152 -7.24 2.37 -11.35
C SER A 152 -7.68 3.83 -11.24
N SER A 153 -7.73 4.29 -9.99
CA SER A 153 -7.90 5.71 -9.64
C SER A 153 -6.91 6.08 -8.54
N LEU A 154 -6.13 7.12 -8.77
CA LEU A 154 -4.98 7.49 -7.94
C LEU A 154 -5.11 8.92 -7.46
N GLY A 155 -5.21 9.16 -6.15
CA GLY A 155 -5.33 10.51 -5.62
C GLY A 155 -4.87 10.67 -4.18
N ILE A 156 -4.24 11.81 -3.87
CA ILE A 156 -3.86 12.14 -2.49
C ILE A 156 -5.10 12.38 -1.62
N GLY A 157 -6.13 13.02 -2.15
CA GLY A 157 -7.41 13.20 -1.48
C GLY A 157 -8.42 12.19 -2.00
N GLY A 158 -8.90 11.27 -1.17
CA GLY A 158 -10.04 10.42 -1.52
C GLY A 158 -11.36 11.20 -1.46
N PRO A 159 -12.48 10.60 -1.98
CA PRO A 159 -13.78 11.27 -2.07
C PRO A 159 -14.25 11.93 -0.76
N ALA A 160 -14.14 11.23 0.36
CA ALA A 160 -14.56 11.76 1.66
C ALA A 160 -13.72 12.97 2.12
N MET A 161 -12.46 13.07 1.72
CA MET A 161 -11.62 14.22 2.03
C MET A 161 -12.00 15.42 1.16
N ILE A 162 -12.31 15.21 -0.10
CA ILE A 162 -12.75 16.24 -1.04
C ILE A 162 -14.09 16.82 -0.58
N GLU A 163 -15.05 15.97 -0.26
CA GLU A 163 -16.36 16.35 0.25
C GLU A 163 -16.25 17.08 1.59
N GLY A 164 -15.47 16.57 2.54
CA GLY A 164 -15.21 17.21 3.82
C GLY A 164 -14.50 18.56 3.71
N GLY A 165 -13.77 18.80 2.64
CA GLY A 165 -13.17 20.09 2.28
C GLY A 165 -14.12 21.06 1.58
N GLY A 166 -15.37 20.67 1.34
CA GLY A 166 -16.38 21.51 0.64
C GLY A 166 -16.12 21.68 -0.86
N LEU A 167 -15.35 20.76 -1.47
CA LEU A 167 -14.95 20.83 -2.87
C LEU A 167 -15.85 20.01 -3.81
N GLY A 168 -16.98 19.51 -3.30
CA GLY A 168 -17.95 18.70 -4.04
C GLY A 168 -17.94 17.23 -3.59
N ALA A 169 -18.92 16.46 -4.08
CA ALA A 169 -19.01 15.02 -3.85
C ALA A 169 -18.69 14.31 -5.17
N TYR A 170 -17.79 13.35 -5.10
CA TYR A 170 -17.28 12.58 -6.25
C TYR A 170 -17.33 11.10 -5.96
N ALA A 171 -17.61 10.29 -6.97
CA ALA A 171 -17.39 8.86 -6.88
C ALA A 171 -15.88 8.54 -6.83
N PRO A 172 -15.44 7.42 -6.21
CA PRO A 172 -14.03 7.05 -6.19
C PRO A 172 -13.39 6.99 -7.57
N SER A 173 -14.11 6.53 -8.58
CA SER A 173 -13.65 6.46 -9.97
C SER A 173 -13.49 7.82 -10.67
N GLU A 174 -14.00 8.89 -10.08
CA GLU A 174 -13.85 10.27 -10.61
C GLU A 174 -12.63 10.99 -10.04
N VAL A 175 -11.96 10.37 -9.04
CA VAL A 175 -10.82 10.97 -8.35
C VAL A 175 -9.52 10.41 -8.90
N GLY A 176 -8.90 11.14 -9.81
CA GLY A 176 -7.63 10.76 -10.43
C GLY A 176 -7.71 9.47 -11.25
N PRO A 177 -8.67 9.34 -12.19
CA PRO A 177 -8.76 8.18 -13.06
C PRO A 177 -7.57 8.08 -14.02
N VAL A 178 -7.35 6.91 -14.59
CA VAL A 178 -6.20 6.62 -15.46
C VAL A 178 -6.10 7.54 -16.66
N GLU A 179 -7.24 7.96 -17.23
CA GLU A 179 -7.31 8.89 -18.37
C GLU A 179 -6.69 10.26 -18.07
N ILE A 180 -6.56 10.60 -16.79
CA ILE A 180 -5.89 11.81 -16.31
C ILE A 180 -4.46 11.48 -15.87
N GLN A 181 -4.27 10.38 -15.13
CA GLN A 181 -3.00 10.09 -14.46
C GLN A 181 -1.93 9.50 -15.39
N GLU A 182 -2.31 8.82 -16.46
CA GLU A 182 -1.37 8.34 -17.47
C GLU A 182 -0.78 9.49 -18.29
N PRO A 183 -1.59 10.39 -18.90
CA PRO A 183 -1.04 11.53 -19.65
C PRO A 183 -0.22 12.50 -18.79
N ASN A 184 -0.50 12.57 -17.49
CA ASN A 184 0.25 13.39 -16.55
C ASN A 184 1.63 12.81 -16.19
N GLY A 185 1.91 11.56 -16.58
CA GLY A 185 3.14 10.85 -16.21
C GLY A 185 3.18 10.37 -14.75
N VAL A 186 2.02 10.24 -14.10
CA VAL A 186 1.91 9.61 -12.78
C VAL A 186 1.95 8.09 -12.91
N ILE A 187 1.39 7.56 -13.99
CA ILE A 187 1.43 6.14 -14.34
C ILE A 187 2.48 5.96 -15.42
N ASP A 188 3.49 5.12 -15.16
CA ASP A 188 4.55 4.81 -16.12
C ASP A 188 4.09 3.75 -17.14
N ILE A 189 3.35 2.75 -16.68
CA ILE A 189 2.89 1.63 -17.51
C ILE A 189 1.42 1.32 -17.19
N LEU A 190 0.57 1.48 -18.20
CA LEU A 190 -0.84 1.09 -18.11
C LEU A 190 -1.03 -0.32 -18.69
N VAL A 191 -1.77 -1.16 -17.99
CA VAL A 191 -2.02 -2.57 -18.32
C VAL A 191 -3.50 -2.91 -18.22
N GLU A 192 -3.89 -4.06 -18.80
CA GLU A 192 -5.29 -4.49 -18.82
C GLU A 192 -5.76 -4.96 -17.44
N ASP A 193 -4.95 -5.80 -16.76
CA ASP A 193 -5.34 -6.46 -15.53
C ASP A 193 -4.15 -6.75 -14.59
N GLU A 194 -4.42 -7.32 -13.43
CA GLU A 194 -3.41 -7.66 -12.42
C GLU A 194 -2.43 -8.75 -12.88
N ALA A 195 -2.85 -9.65 -13.76
CA ALA A 195 -1.98 -10.69 -14.28
C ALA A 195 -0.91 -10.08 -15.18
N GLU A 196 -1.30 -9.17 -16.06
CA GLU A 196 -0.38 -8.40 -16.90
C GLU A 196 0.49 -7.48 -16.04
N ALA A 197 -0.07 -6.78 -15.05
CA ALA A 197 0.70 -5.95 -14.11
C ALA A 197 1.81 -6.75 -13.42
N THR A 198 1.50 -7.96 -12.98
CA THR A 198 2.47 -8.86 -12.35
C THR A 198 3.55 -9.32 -13.35
N ALA A 199 3.18 -9.61 -14.58
CA ALA A 199 4.13 -9.99 -15.63
C ALA A 199 5.09 -8.83 -15.97
N VAL A 200 4.56 -7.62 -16.09
CA VAL A 200 5.34 -6.39 -16.34
C VAL A 200 6.27 -6.08 -15.17
N ALA A 201 5.80 -6.23 -13.92
CA ALA A 201 6.65 -6.07 -12.74
C ALA A 201 7.83 -7.06 -12.74
N LYS A 202 7.58 -8.31 -13.09
CA LYS A 202 8.65 -9.32 -13.25
C LYS A 202 9.62 -8.97 -14.38
N GLN A 203 9.10 -8.47 -15.50
CA GLN A 203 9.94 -8.01 -16.62
C GLN A 203 10.81 -6.82 -16.20
N TYR A 204 10.24 -5.81 -15.56
CA TYR A 204 11.02 -4.66 -15.06
C TYR A 204 12.14 -5.11 -14.12
N LEU A 205 11.85 -6.00 -13.19
CA LEU A 205 12.87 -6.52 -12.25
C LEU A 205 13.89 -7.47 -12.92
N SER A 206 13.68 -7.88 -14.17
CA SER A 206 14.68 -8.68 -14.90
C SER A 206 15.86 -7.85 -15.43
N TYR A 207 15.77 -6.54 -15.36
CA TYR A 207 16.84 -5.62 -15.79
C TYR A 207 17.89 -5.35 -14.67
N PHE A 208 17.64 -5.82 -13.46
CA PHE A 208 18.49 -5.65 -12.28
C PHE A 208 19.02 -7.00 -11.75
#